data_d5dd735029aa36134928503e9325569b
#
_entry.id   d5dd735029aa36134928503e9325569b
#
_cell.length_a   1.000
_cell.length_b   1.000
_cell.length_c   1.000
_cell.angle_alpha   90.00
_cell.angle_beta   90.00
_cell.angle_gamma   90.00
#
_symmetry.space_group_name_H-M   'P 1'
#
loop_
_entity.id
_entity.type
_entity.pdbx_description
1 polymer ?
#
loop_
_entity_poly.entity_id
_entity_poly.type
_entity_poly.pdbx_seq_one_letter_code
_entity_poly.pdbx_strand_id
1 'polypeptide(L)'
;MSNSKDAVRKILDAVRADKRTSLTAPEGKVVCDAYGIPVPKEGVAKSAAEAARIASDMGFPVVMKIVSPDILHKTEAGGVVVGVKSAADAEKSYETILANARKYKADAKIEGIQVQQMLGGGTEVIVGSITDGSFGKLVAFGLGGVLVEILKDITFRLAPATKDDALSMLDGIQAHEMLKGVRGGEPVNREALADVIVKVSQLVSDFPEIVELDLNQIGRASCRER
;
A
#
# COMPACT_ATOMS: atom_id res chain seq x y z
N MET A 1 -7.57 21.31 3.22
CA MET A 1 -6.21 21.06 3.72
C MET A 1 -6.12 20.91 5.25
N SER A 2 -6.78 21.71 6.09
CA SER A 2 -6.79 21.51 7.57
C SER A 2 -7.34 20.14 7.97
N ASN A 3 -8.50 19.76 7.47
CA ASN A 3 -9.19 18.52 7.83
C ASN A 3 -8.40 17.23 7.49
N SER A 4 -7.60 17.25 6.43
CA SER A 4 -6.75 16.12 6.01
C SER A 4 -5.56 15.90 6.96
N LYS A 5 -4.89 16.98 7.36
CA LYS A 5 -3.77 16.91 8.32
C LYS A 5 -4.25 16.47 9.70
N ASP A 6 -5.44 16.93 10.12
CA ASP A 6 -6.03 16.54 11.40
C ASP A 6 -6.37 15.05 11.45
N ALA A 7 -6.83 14.46 10.33
CA ALA A 7 -7.09 13.02 10.24
C ALA A 7 -5.80 12.20 10.40
N VAL A 8 -4.73 12.59 9.70
CA VAL A 8 -3.42 11.93 9.83
C VAL A 8 -2.87 12.09 11.25
N ARG A 9 -2.94 13.30 11.82
CA ARG A 9 -2.49 13.57 13.19
C ARG A 9 -3.16 12.64 14.20
N LYS A 10 -4.47 12.49 14.12
CA LYS A 10 -5.24 11.60 15.02
C LYS A 10 -4.75 10.15 14.94
N ILE A 11 -4.45 9.64 13.73
CA ILE A 11 -3.91 8.28 13.55
C ILE A 11 -2.53 8.16 14.19
N LEU A 12 -1.62 9.09 13.91
CA LEU A 12 -0.27 9.05 14.46
C LEU A 12 -0.26 9.15 15.98
N ASP A 13 -1.11 10.00 16.56
CA ASP A 13 -1.23 10.16 18.01
C ASP A 13 -1.82 8.89 18.67
N ALA A 14 -2.80 8.23 18.04
CA ALA A 14 -3.34 6.97 18.52
C ALA A 14 -2.28 5.86 18.51
N VAL A 15 -1.49 5.75 17.43
CA VAL A 15 -0.39 4.78 17.33
C VAL A 15 0.66 5.01 18.40
N ARG A 16 1.01 6.28 18.68
CA ARG A 16 1.94 6.63 19.78
C ARG A 16 1.36 6.28 21.17
N ALA A 17 0.09 6.58 21.39
CA ALA A 17 -0.59 6.25 22.65
C ALA A 17 -0.59 4.73 22.92
N ASP A 18 -0.73 3.93 21.87
CA ASP A 18 -0.61 2.46 21.90
C ASP A 18 0.85 1.97 21.98
N LYS A 19 1.84 2.87 22.03
CA LYS A 19 3.28 2.54 22.00
C LYS A 19 3.71 1.69 20.79
N ARG A 20 3.00 1.83 19.68
CA ARG A 20 3.33 1.19 18.40
C ARG A 20 4.25 2.06 17.56
N THR A 21 5.03 1.44 16.70
CA THR A 21 5.94 2.08 15.75
C THR A 21 5.50 1.96 14.28
N SER A 22 4.39 1.24 14.05
CA SER A 22 3.88 1.01 12.70
C SER A 22 2.36 1.14 12.65
N LEU A 23 1.86 1.57 11.50
CA LEU A 23 0.43 1.60 11.17
C LEU A 23 -0.06 0.21 10.79
N THR A 24 -1.30 -0.09 11.13
CA THR A 24 -2.03 -1.20 10.49
C THR A 24 -2.46 -0.78 9.08
N ALA A 25 -2.81 -1.75 8.21
CA ALA A 25 -3.23 -1.44 6.84
C ALA A 25 -4.45 -0.48 6.78
N PRO A 26 -5.51 -0.64 7.61
CA PRO A 26 -6.61 0.31 7.64
C PRO A 26 -6.21 1.72 8.07
N GLU A 27 -5.30 1.86 9.03
CA GLU A 27 -4.75 3.16 9.44
C GLU A 27 -3.95 3.81 8.31
N GLY A 28 -3.12 3.03 7.61
CA GLY A 28 -2.39 3.46 6.42
C GLY A 28 -3.33 3.94 5.32
N LYS A 29 -4.47 3.24 5.11
CA LYS A 29 -5.49 3.68 4.17
C LYS A 29 -6.05 5.05 4.50
N VAL A 30 -6.40 5.32 5.76
CA VAL A 30 -6.90 6.64 6.19
C VAL A 30 -5.87 7.73 5.89
N VAL A 31 -4.57 7.46 6.12
CA VAL A 31 -3.48 8.38 5.80
C VAL A 31 -3.40 8.63 4.28
N CYS A 32 -3.45 7.58 3.47
CA CYS A 32 -3.44 7.70 2.01
C CYS A 32 -4.65 8.49 1.48
N ASP A 33 -5.85 8.16 1.95
CA ASP A 33 -7.09 8.84 1.57
C ASP A 33 -7.04 10.34 1.92
N ALA A 34 -6.49 10.69 3.09
CA ALA A 34 -6.35 12.08 3.53
C ALA A 34 -5.47 12.93 2.60
N TYR A 35 -4.50 12.32 1.92
CA TYR A 35 -3.63 12.97 0.93
C TYR A 35 -4.05 12.71 -0.51
N GLY A 36 -5.18 12.02 -0.72
CA GLY A 36 -5.66 11.67 -2.06
C GLY A 36 -4.69 10.74 -2.81
N ILE A 37 -3.95 9.92 -2.08
CA ILE A 37 -3.10 8.86 -2.65
C ILE A 37 -4.03 7.68 -2.97
N PRO A 38 -4.12 7.26 -4.24
CA PRO A 38 -5.02 6.19 -4.62
C PRO A 38 -4.56 4.85 -4.06
N VAL A 39 -5.48 4.13 -3.42
CA VAL A 39 -5.28 2.77 -2.93
C VAL A 39 -6.42 1.88 -3.40
N PRO A 40 -6.20 0.56 -3.55
CA PRO A 40 -7.26 -0.37 -3.91
C PRO A 40 -8.43 -0.28 -2.93
N LYS A 41 -9.64 -0.60 -3.40
CA LYS A 41 -10.80 -0.73 -2.50
C LYS A 41 -10.52 -1.82 -1.47
N GLU A 42 -10.87 -1.55 -0.23
CA GLU A 42 -10.68 -2.49 0.87
C GLU A 42 -11.72 -2.30 1.97
N GLY A 43 -11.88 -3.33 2.77
CA GLY A 43 -12.69 -3.32 3.99
C GLY A 43 -12.14 -4.31 5.00
N VAL A 44 -12.45 -4.13 6.29
CA VAL A 44 -12.04 -5.05 7.35
C VAL A 44 -13.25 -5.83 7.84
N ALA A 45 -13.17 -7.15 7.73
CA ALA A 45 -14.16 -8.08 8.21
C ALA A 45 -13.81 -8.58 9.61
N LYS A 46 -14.82 -8.68 10.48
CA LYS A 46 -14.70 -9.23 11.83
C LYS A 46 -15.34 -10.62 11.97
N SER A 47 -15.92 -11.12 10.88
CA SER A 47 -16.48 -12.48 10.79
C SER A 47 -16.36 -13.01 9.36
N ALA A 48 -16.46 -14.33 9.21
CA ALA A 48 -16.43 -15.00 7.90
C ALA A 48 -17.57 -14.51 6.99
N ALA A 49 -18.78 -14.37 7.52
CA ALA A 49 -19.94 -13.86 6.78
C ALA A 49 -19.73 -12.40 6.32
N GLU A 50 -19.12 -11.56 7.15
CA GLU A 50 -18.77 -10.18 6.79
C GLU A 50 -17.71 -10.14 5.70
N ALA A 51 -16.72 -11.02 5.75
CA ALA A 51 -15.69 -11.15 4.72
C ALA A 51 -16.31 -11.54 3.36
N ALA A 52 -17.22 -12.51 3.35
CA ALA A 52 -17.94 -12.92 2.16
C ALA A 52 -18.79 -11.78 1.57
N ARG A 53 -19.48 -11.02 2.41
CA ARG A 53 -20.27 -9.85 1.99
C ARG A 53 -19.38 -8.77 1.37
N ILE A 54 -18.31 -8.35 2.08
CA ILE A 54 -17.38 -7.31 1.58
C ILE A 54 -16.75 -7.74 0.26
N ALA A 55 -16.32 -9.02 0.14
CA ALA A 55 -15.74 -9.56 -1.09
C ALA A 55 -16.73 -9.55 -2.25
N SER A 56 -17.99 -9.90 -1.99
CA SER A 56 -19.06 -9.89 -3.00
C SER A 56 -19.41 -8.48 -3.48
N ASP A 57 -19.49 -7.52 -2.54
CA ASP A 57 -19.76 -6.12 -2.85
C ASP A 57 -18.62 -5.47 -3.66
N MET A 58 -17.38 -5.94 -3.43
CA MET A 58 -16.17 -5.45 -4.09
C MET A 58 -15.96 -6.06 -5.48
N GLY A 59 -16.46 -7.27 -5.69
CA GLY A 59 -16.23 -8.10 -6.87
C GLY A 59 -14.98 -8.97 -6.78
N PHE A 60 -15.08 -10.19 -7.30
CA PHE A 60 -13.99 -11.18 -7.31
C PHE A 60 -13.07 -11.01 -8.53
N PRO A 61 -11.78 -11.41 -8.44
CA PRO A 61 -11.11 -11.95 -7.26
C PRO A 61 -10.67 -10.88 -6.26
N VAL A 62 -10.51 -11.29 -4.99
CA VAL A 62 -9.99 -10.43 -3.93
C VAL A 62 -8.75 -11.03 -3.25
N VAL A 63 -8.02 -10.21 -2.51
CA VAL A 63 -6.94 -10.61 -1.61
C VAL A 63 -7.41 -10.44 -0.16
N MET A 64 -7.14 -11.42 0.70
CA MET A 64 -7.46 -11.34 2.11
C MET A 64 -6.19 -11.39 2.95
N LYS A 65 -6.08 -10.51 3.97
CA LYS A 65 -4.89 -10.35 4.79
C LYS A 65 -5.27 -10.15 6.25
N ILE A 66 -4.49 -10.77 7.16
CA ILE A 66 -4.65 -10.52 8.61
C ILE A 66 -4.40 -9.04 8.95
N VAL A 67 -5.20 -8.48 9.83
CA VAL A 67 -5.00 -7.16 10.42
C VAL A 67 -4.66 -7.33 11.89
N SER A 68 -3.39 -7.10 12.22
CA SER A 68 -2.87 -7.22 13.57
C SER A 68 -1.65 -6.32 13.74
N PRO A 69 -1.57 -5.52 14.81
CA PRO A 69 -0.37 -4.76 15.13
C PRO A 69 0.80 -5.67 15.57
N ASP A 70 0.50 -6.90 15.96
CA ASP A 70 1.48 -7.87 16.47
C ASP A 70 2.04 -8.82 15.41
N ILE A 71 1.47 -8.81 14.19
CA ILE A 71 1.86 -9.67 13.06
C ILE A 71 2.25 -8.77 11.87
N LEU A 72 3.51 -8.37 11.82
CA LEU A 72 4.04 -7.51 10.76
C LEU A 72 4.30 -8.31 9.47
N HIS A 73 4.90 -9.50 9.60
CA HIS A 73 5.22 -10.40 8.48
C HIS A 73 4.04 -11.33 8.14
N LYS A 74 3.00 -10.75 7.52
CA LYS A 74 1.72 -11.43 7.28
C LYS A 74 1.85 -12.70 6.44
N THR A 75 2.73 -12.71 5.45
CA THR A 75 2.96 -13.86 4.56
C THR A 75 3.58 -15.03 5.31
N GLU A 76 4.59 -14.78 6.14
CA GLU A 76 5.26 -15.82 6.96
C GLU A 76 4.30 -16.43 7.98
N ALA A 77 3.39 -15.60 8.52
CA ALA A 77 2.35 -16.06 9.43
C ALA A 77 1.22 -16.85 8.75
N GLY A 78 1.28 -17.09 7.43
CA GLY A 78 0.17 -17.65 6.66
C GLY A 78 -1.09 -16.80 6.71
N GLY A 79 -0.91 -15.50 6.95
CA GLY A 79 -1.98 -14.50 7.12
C GLY A 79 -2.41 -13.81 5.84
N VAL A 80 -2.06 -14.37 4.64
CA VAL A 80 -2.41 -13.82 3.34
C VAL A 80 -2.97 -14.91 2.44
N VAL A 81 -4.12 -14.65 1.81
CA VAL A 81 -4.71 -15.49 0.76
C VAL A 81 -4.99 -14.61 -0.46
N VAL A 82 -4.39 -14.98 -1.60
CA VAL A 82 -4.49 -14.24 -2.86
C VAL A 82 -5.44 -14.98 -3.80
N GLY A 83 -6.23 -14.23 -4.57
CA GLY A 83 -7.07 -14.80 -5.62
C GLY A 83 -8.30 -15.54 -5.12
N VAL A 84 -8.91 -15.05 -4.05
CA VAL A 84 -10.21 -15.54 -3.54
C VAL A 84 -11.28 -15.24 -4.57
N LYS A 85 -12.02 -16.29 -5.04
CA LYS A 85 -12.88 -16.20 -6.23
C LYS A 85 -14.37 -16.28 -5.96
N SER A 86 -14.79 -16.60 -4.75
CA SER A 86 -16.19 -16.74 -4.37
C SER A 86 -16.43 -16.35 -2.91
N ALA A 87 -17.71 -16.14 -2.55
CA ALA A 87 -18.13 -15.88 -1.18
C ALA A 87 -17.76 -17.05 -0.25
N ALA A 88 -17.97 -18.29 -0.70
CA ALA A 88 -17.59 -19.48 0.07
C ALA A 88 -16.08 -19.59 0.28
N ASP A 89 -15.27 -19.25 -0.75
CA ASP A 89 -13.82 -19.19 -0.60
C ASP A 89 -13.41 -18.07 0.38
N ALA A 90 -14.13 -16.96 0.41
CA ALA A 90 -13.85 -15.86 1.34
C ALA A 90 -14.12 -16.28 2.80
N GLU A 91 -15.21 -16.97 3.07
CA GLU A 91 -15.50 -17.54 4.40
C GLU A 91 -14.40 -18.51 4.84
N LYS A 92 -14.06 -19.46 3.97
CA LYS A 92 -13.00 -20.45 4.23
C LYS A 92 -11.63 -19.77 4.46
N SER A 93 -11.32 -18.77 3.65
CA SER A 93 -10.06 -18.02 3.77
C SER A 93 -10.01 -17.24 5.08
N TYR A 94 -11.12 -16.68 5.54
CA TYR A 94 -11.23 -16.00 6.83
C TYR A 94 -10.82 -16.92 7.97
N GLU A 95 -11.42 -18.13 8.04
CA GLU A 95 -11.11 -19.11 9.08
C GLU A 95 -9.66 -19.60 9.01
N THR A 96 -9.17 -19.84 7.80
CA THR A 96 -7.79 -20.28 7.57
C THR A 96 -6.78 -19.23 8.05
N ILE A 97 -6.96 -17.97 7.66
CA ILE A 97 -6.08 -16.86 8.06
C ILE A 97 -6.09 -16.70 9.59
N LEU A 98 -7.27 -16.75 10.20
CA LEU A 98 -7.42 -16.61 11.65
C LEU A 98 -6.71 -17.74 12.41
N ALA A 99 -6.89 -18.99 11.97
CA ALA A 99 -6.22 -20.16 12.56
C ALA A 99 -4.69 -20.07 12.43
N ASN A 100 -4.18 -19.68 11.25
CA ASN A 100 -2.76 -19.51 11.01
C ASN A 100 -2.17 -18.40 11.89
N ALA A 101 -2.84 -17.25 11.99
CA ALA A 101 -2.42 -16.13 12.83
C ALA A 101 -2.33 -16.54 14.31
N ARG A 102 -3.32 -17.30 14.81
CA ARG A 102 -3.31 -17.82 16.19
C ARG A 102 -2.22 -18.86 16.41
N LYS A 103 -1.91 -19.69 15.40
CA LYS A 103 -0.79 -20.65 15.46
C LYS A 103 0.56 -19.93 15.46
N TYR A 104 0.69 -18.86 14.70
CA TYR A 104 1.92 -18.05 14.61
C TYR A 104 2.20 -17.29 15.91
N LYS A 105 1.16 -16.62 16.46
CA LYS A 105 1.23 -15.88 17.72
C LYS A 105 -0.11 -15.97 18.45
N ALA A 106 -0.18 -16.85 19.45
CA ALA A 106 -1.44 -17.18 20.15
C ALA A 106 -2.11 -15.99 20.86
N ASP A 107 -1.29 -15.07 21.38
CA ASP A 107 -1.70 -13.88 22.12
C ASP A 107 -1.82 -12.62 21.25
N ALA A 108 -1.61 -12.74 19.91
CA ALA A 108 -1.71 -11.58 19.03
C ALA A 108 -3.05 -10.88 19.09
N LYS A 109 -3.03 -9.57 19.17
CA LYS A 109 -4.23 -8.73 19.02
C LYS A 109 -4.66 -8.77 17.55
N ILE A 110 -5.77 -9.44 17.25
CA ILE A 110 -6.33 -9.51 15.90
C ILE A 110 -7.47 -8.52 15.79
N GLU A 111 -7.34 -7.56 14.87
CA GLU A 111 -8.33 -6.52 14.63
C GLU A 111 -9.37 -6.92 13.57
N GLY A 112 -9.09 -7.97 12.81
CA GLY A 112 -9.93 -8.51 11.76
C GLY A 112 -9.13 -9.04 10.58
N ILE A 113 -9.83 -9.24 9.45
CA ILE A 113 -9.20 -9.64 8.18
C ILE A 113 -9.57 -8.59 7.12
N GLN A 114 -8.56 -7.96 6.54
CA GLN A 114 -8.70 -7.06 5.42
C GLN A 114 -9.09 -7.85 4.18
N VAL A 115 -10.14 -7.42 3.51
CA VAL A 115 -10.53 -7.86 2.17
C VAL A 115 -10.19 -6.72 1.23
N GLN A 116 -9.36 -6.98 0.23
CA GLN A 116 -8.84 -5.96 -0.68
C GLN A 116 -9.08 -6.37 -2.13
N GLN A 117 -9.47 -5.42 -2.95
CA GLN A 117 -9.62 -5.62 -4.39
C GLN A 117 -8.31 -6.11 -4.99
N MET A 118 -8.36 -7.21 -5.73
CA MET A 118 -7.22 -7.69 -6.49
C MET A 118 -7.17 -6.97 -7.85
N LEU A 119 -6.16 -6.14 -8.02
CA LEU A 119 -5.94 -5.47 -9.29
C LEU A 119 -5.23 -6.41 -10.27
N GLY A 120 -5.72 -6.55 -11.52
CA GLY A 120 -5.17 -7.40 -12.57
C GLY A 120 -4.47 -6.59 -13.68
N GLY A 121 -3.33 -7.06 -14.28
CA GLY A 121 -2.58 -6.40 -15.39
C GLY A 121 -1.79 -5.15 -14.97
N GLY A 122 -1.01 -4.57 -15.84
CA GLY A 122 -0.23 -3.34 -15.60
C GLY A 122 1.16 -3.56 -14.99
N THR A 123 1.94 -2.50 -14.94
CA THR A 123 3.29 -2.49 -14.36
C THR A 123 3.22 -2.20 -12.88
N GLU A 124 3.81 -3.06 -12.06
CA GLU A 124 3.92 -2.83 -10.62
C GLU A 124 5.02 -1.81 -10.34
N VAL A 125 4.72 -0.83 -9.51
CA VAL A 125 5.66 0.21 -9.10
C VAL A 125 5.64 0.37 -7.58
N ILE A 126 6.74 0.86 -7.04
CA ILE A 126 6.90 1.22 -5.63
C ILE A 126 7.05 2.73 -5.56
N VAL A 127 6.30 3.34 -4.65
CA VAL A 127 6.51 4.72 -4.22
C VAL A 127 6.68 4.69 -2.70
N GLY A 128 7.78 5.21 -2.22
CA GLY A 128 8.08 5.17 -0.80
C GLY A 128 8.79 6.43 -0.31
N SER A 129 9.13 6.41 0.96
CA SER A 129 9.98 7.45 1.57
C SER A 129 10.84 6.84 2.67
N ILE A 130 12.04 7.36 2.80
CA ILE A 130 12.95 7.07 3.89
C ILE A 130 13.44 8.38 4.53
N THR A 131 13.92 8.30 5.75
CA THR A 131 14.61 9.41 6.41
C THR A 131 16.11 9.13 6.41
N ASP A 132 16.86 9.93 5.66
CA ASP A 132 18.30 9.89 5.65
C ASP A 132 18.87 10.82 6.73
N GLY A 133 19.93 10.39 7.42
CA GLY A 133 20.51 11.15 8.53
C GLY A 133 21.17 12.46 8.12
N SER A 134 21.59 12.59 6.85
CA SER A 134 22.30 13.76 6.31
C SER A 134 21.39 14.63 5.45
N PHE A 135 20.48 14.01 4.69
CA PHE A 135 19.65 14.70 3.71
C PHE A 135 18.19 14.90 4.16
N GLY A 136 17.77 14.25 5.26
CA GLY A 136 16.40 14.34 5.74
C GLY A 136 15.45 13.42 4.96
N LYS A 137 14.25 13.91 4.61
CA LYS A 137 13.23 13.10 3.93
C LYS A 137 13.55 12.93 2.44
N LEU A 138 13.59 11.68 2.01
CA LEU A 138 13.73 11.29 0.60
C LEU A 138 12.46 10.56 0.16
N VAL A 139 11.90 10.96 -0.98
CA VAL A 139 10.89 10.17 -1.67
C VAL A 139 11.59 9.23 -2.66
N ALA A 140 11.11 7.99 -2.73
CA ALA A 140 11.65 6.93 -3.56
C ALA A 140 10.64 6.51 -4.62
N PHE A 141 11.14 6.13 -5.81
CA PHE A 141 10.36 5.53 -6.89
C PHE A 141 11.16 4.41 -7.54
N GLY A 142 10.51 3.28 -7.84
CA GLY A 142 11.10 2.16 -8.55
C GLY A 142 10.05 1.22 -9.15
N LEU A 143 10.50 0.24 -9.92
CA LEU A 143 9.64 -0.86 -10.33
C LEU A 143 9.39 -1.80 -9.15
N GLY A 144 8.17 -2.36 -9.09
CA GLY A 144 7.79 -3.32 -8.05
C GLY A 144 8.16 -4.76 -8.39
N GLY A 145 7.75 -5.68 -7.50
CA GLY A 145 7.96 -7.11 -7.67
C GLY A 145 9.42 -7.53 -7.59
N VAL A 146 9.74 -8.64 -8.23
CA VAL A 146 11.08 -9.26 -8.24
C VAL A 146 12.17 -8.31 -8.75
N LEU A 147 11.82 -7.36 -9.60
CA LEU A 147 12.78 -6.42 -10.20
C LEU A 147 13.44 -5.52 -9.16
N VAL A 148 12.69 -5.02 -8.18
CA VAL A 148 13.25 -4.17 -7.13
C VAL A 148 14.19 -4.94 -6.20
N GLU A 149 13.87 -6.19 -5.91
CA GLU A 149 14.68 -7.03 -5.02
C GLU A 149 16.03 -7.38 -5.65
N ILE A 150 16.05 -7.64 -6.97
CA ILE A 150 17.25 -8.07 -7.69
C ILE A 150 18.06 -6.89 -8.22
N LEU A 151 17.41 -5.94 -8.89
CA LEU A 151 18.09 -4.85 -9.60
C LEU A 151 18.34 -3.63 -8.73
N LYS A 152 17.58 -3.46 -7.64
CA LYS A 152 17.61 -2.26 -6.78
C LYS A 152 17.47 -0.97 -7.59
N ASP A 153 16.66 -1.03 -8.65
CA ASP A 153 16.47 0.06 -9.60
C ASP A 153 15.48 1.08 -9.03
N ILE A 154 16.01 1.94 -8.16
CA ILE A 154 15.26 2.94 -7.40
C ILE A 154 15.90 4.30 -7.58
N THR A 155 15.07 5.33 -7.79
CA THR A 155 15.48 6.73 -7.78
C THR A 155 15.00 7.43 -6.51
N PHE A 156 15.73 8.46 -6.10
CA PHE A 156 15.40 9.26 -4.92
C PHE A 156 15.41 10.75 -5.25
N ARG A 157 14.54 11.51 -4.55
CA ARG A 157 14.56 12.98 -4.52
C ARG A 157 14.31 13.46 -3.11
N LEU A 158 14.81 14.65 -2.80
CA LEU A 158 14.51 15.33 -1.53
C LEU A 158 13.02 15.66 -1.46
N ALA A 159 12.41 15.49 -0.30
CA ALA A 159 11.05 15.94 -0.04
C ALA A 159 11.05 17.34 0.58
N PRO A 160 10.12 18.23 0.18
CA PRO A 160 9.05 18.04 -0.79
C PRO A 160 9.55 18.10 -2.24
N ALA A 161 9.16 17.10 -3.05
CA ALA A 161 9.49 17.04 -4.47
C ALA A 161 8.46 17.80 -5.32
N THR A 162 8.93 18.43 -6.38
CA THR A 162 8.08 19.05 -7.40
C THR A 162 7.53 18.01 -8.39
N LYS A 163 6.58 18.43 -9.23
CA LYS A 163 6.07 17.58 -10.31
C LYS A 163 7.16 17.20 -11.31
N ASP A 164 8.05 18.15 -11.64
CA ASP A 164 9.17 17.93 -12.55
C ASP A 164 10.19 16.95 -11.96
N ASP A 165 10.47 17.06 -10.64
CA ASP A 165 11.28 16.08 -9.93
C ASP A 165 10.67 14.68 -10.04
N ALA A 166 9.37 14.56 -9.80
CA ALA A 166 8.65 13.29 -9.86
C ALA A 166 8.70 12.69 -11.28
N LEU A 167 8.47 13.49 -12.33
CA LEU A 167 8.60 13.04 -13.72
C LEU A 167 10.03 12.59 -14.04
N SER A 168 11.05 13.33 -13.56
CA SER A 168 12.45 12.97 -13.74
C SER A 168 12.81 11.65 -13.04
N MET A 169 12.14 11.30 -11.92
CA MET A 169 12.35 10.03 -11.25
C MET A 169 11.91 8.85 -12.12
N LEU A 170 10.80 9.02 -12.87
CA LEU A 170 10.31 7.96 -13.78
C LEU A 170 11.30 7.66 -14.90
N ASP A 171 12.03 8.66 -15.37
CA ASP A 171 13.04 8.51 -16.39
C ASP A 171 14.41 8.07 -15.82
N GLY A 172 14.62 8.26 -14.52
CA GLY A 172 15.86 7.97 -13.82
C GLY A 172 16.07 6.50 -13.46
N ILE A 173 15.04 5.64 -13.50
CA ILE A 173 15.22 4.20 -13.31
C ILE A 173 15.78 3.57 -14.59
N GLN A 174 16.64 2.54 -14.45
CA GLN A 174 17.25 1.86 -15.60
C GLN A 174 16.21 1.19 -16.50
N ALA A 175 15.19 0.59 -15.86
CA ALA A 175 14.11 -0.11 -16.56
C ALA A 175 12.93 0.80 -16.95
N HIS A 176 13.14 2.13 -17.12
CA HIS A 176 12.08 3.10 -17.45
C HIS A 176 11.30 2.75 -18.73
N GLU A 177 11.89 2.04 -19.68
CA GLU A 177 11.18 1.57 -20.87
C GLU A 177 9.99 0.66 -20.53
N MET A 178 10.01 -0.04 -19.40
CA MET A 178 8.87 -0.85 -18.96
C MET A 178 7.62 -0.01 -18.65
N LEU A 179 7.81 1.27 -18.28
CA LEU A 179 6.72 2.20 -18.05
C LEU A 179 5.98 2.61 -19.33
N LYS A 180 6.61 2.42 -20.49
CA LYS A 180 6.01 2.70 -21.81
C LYS A 180 5.11 1.57 -22.33
N GLY A 181 5.03 0.46 -21.59
CA GLY A 181 4.32 -0.74 -22.00
C GLY A 181 5.17 -1.63 -22.91
N VAL A 182 5.62 -2.75 -22.39
CA VAL A 182 6.39 -3.76 -23.15
C VAL A 182 5.48 -4.93 -23.53
N ARG A 183 5.77 -5.56 -24.68
CA ARG A 183 5.09 -6.76 -25.19
C ARG A 183 3.56 -6.61 -25.31
N GLY A 184 3.08 -5.43 -25.72
CA GLY A 184 1.64 -5.16 -25.89
C GLY A 184 0.91 -4.80 -24.59
N GLY A 185 1.64 -4.57 -23.49
CA GLY A 185 1.10 -3.98 -22.26
C GLY A 185 0.76 -2.51 -22.47
N GLU A 186 -0.23 -2.02 -21.73
CA GLU A 186 -0.58 -0.59 -21.74
C GLU A 186 0.51 0.23 -21.04
N PRO A 187 0.86 1.43 -21.55
CA PRO A 187 1.78 2.34 -20.87
C PRO A 187 1.18 2.82 -19.54
N VAL A 188 2.03 3.11 -18.57
CA VAL A 188 1.58 3.72 -17.32
C VAL A 188 1.17 5.18 -17.55
N ASN A 189 0.21 5.65 -16.77
CA ASN A 189 -0.12 7.07 -16.72
C ASN A 189 0.96 7.81 -15.91
N ARG A 190 1.95 8.36 -16.60
CA ARG A 190 3.10 9.05 -16.00
C ARG A 190 2.69 10.24 -15.14
N GLU A 191 1.69 11.01 -15.58
CA GLU A 191 1.19 12.18 -14.86
C GLU A 191 0.53 11.77 -13.53
N ALA A 192 -0.33 10.77 -13.56
CA ALA A 192 -0.97 10.25 -12.35
C ALA A 192 0.08 9.66 -11.37
N LEU A 193 1.11 8.99 -11.89
CA LEU A 193 2.17 8.43 -11.08
C LEU A 193 3.05 9.51 -10.45
N ALA A 194 3.39 10.56 -11.20
CA ALA A 194 4.10 11.72 -10.67
C ALA A 194 3.27 12.44 -9.58
N ASP A 195 1.94 12.54 -9.73
CA ASP A 195 1.06 13.10 -8.71
C ASP A 195 1.09 12.28 -7.41
N VAL A 196 1.17 10.96 -7.51
CA VAL A 196 1.32 10.10 -6.32
C VAL A 196 2.64 10.37 -5.62
N ILE A 197 3.76 10.46 -6.37
CA ILE A 197 5.09 10.76 -5.82
C ILE A 197 5.06 12.12 -5.08
N VAL A 198 4.48 13.15 -5.68
CA VAL A 198 4.35 14.49 -5.06
C VAL A 198 3.53 14.42 -3.78
N LYS A 199 2.40 13.69 -3.78
CA LYS A 199 1.53 13.54 -2.60
C LYS A 199 2.24 12.80 -1.46
N VAL A 200 2.99 11.73 -1.76
CA VAL A 200 3.82 11.02 -0.77
C VAL A 200 4.89 11.95 -0.20
N SER A 201 5.58 12.67 -1.07
CA SER A 201 6.59 13.65 -0.69
C SER A 201 6.03 14.75 0.23
N GLN A 202 4.83 15.25 -0.07
CA GLN A 202 4.15 16.23 0.77
C GLN A 202 3.73 15.64 2.12
N LEU A 203 3.19 14.41 2.15
CA LEU A 203 2.82 13.71 3.37
C LEU A 203 3.99 13.61 4.35
N VAL A 204 5.15 13.12 3.89
CA VAL A 204 6.31 12.94 4.77
C VAL A 204 7.00 14.24 5.16
N SER A 205 6.81 15.30 4.38
CA SER A 205 7.25 16.66 4.73
C SER A 205 6.36 17.28 5.80
N ASP A 206 5.05 17.05 5.72
CA ASP A 206 4.07 17.53 6.71
C ASP A 206 4.14 16.78 8.05
N PHE A 207 4.59 15.52 8.03
CA PHE A 207 4.71 14.62 9.19
C PHE A 207 6.11 14.01 9.28
N PRO A 208 7.11 14.78 9.78
CA PRO A 208 8.48 14.31 9.85
C PRO A 208 8.68 13.09 10.76
N GLU A 209 7.72 12.79 11.63
CA GLU A 209 7.71 11.57 12.44
C GLU A 209 7.45 10.26 11.65
N ILE A 210 6.96 10.35 10.41
CA ILE A 210 6.92 9.20 9.50
C ILE A 210 8.33 8.95 9.00
N VAL A 211 9.04 8.02 9.62
CA VAL A 211 10.46 7.73 9.33
C VAL A 211 10.61 6.98 8.01
N GLU A 212 9.71 6.04 7.77
CA GLU A 212 9.69 5.18 6.59
C GLU A 212 8.25 5.00 6.11
N LEU A 213 8.06 4.98 4.80
CA LEU A 213 6.80 4.71 4.15
C LEU A 213 7.07 3.89 2.90
N ASP A 214 6.35 2.79 2.75
CA ASP A 214 6.40 1.93 1.58
C ASP A 214 4.99 1.65 1.07
N LEU A 215 4.72 2.12 -0.13
CA LEU A 215 3.49 1.89 -0.85
C LEU A 215 3.80 0.91 -1.99
N ASN A 216 3.66 -0.37 -1.71
CA ASN A 216 3.81 -1.43 -2.69
C ASN A 216 2.54 -1.61 -3.50
N GLN A 217 2.69 -1.76 -4.83
CA GLN A 217 1.61 -1.97 -5.79
C GLN A 217 0.64 -0.77 -5.91
N ILE A 218 1.15 0.44 -5.71
CA ILE A 218 0.44 1.63 -6.17
C ILE A 218 0.63 1.72 -7.67
N GLY A 219 -0.48 1.74 -8.38
CA GLY A 219 -0.44 2.11 -9.77
C GLY A 219 -0.36 0.93 -10.71
N ARG A 220 -1.43 0.18 -10.74
CA ARG A 220 -1.98 -0.13 -12.04
C ARG A 220 -2.67 1.14 -12.50
N ALA A 221 -1.87 2.05 -13.02
CA ALA A 221 -2.35 3.22 -13.72
C ALA A 221 -2.96 2.77 -15.05
N SER A 222 -4.08 2.04 -14.98
CA SER A 222 -4.94 1.89 -16.14
C SER A 222 -5.63 3.24 -16.34
N CYS A 223 -5.35 3.89 -17.44
CA CYS A 223 -6.15 4.98 -17.98
C CYS A 223 -7.59 4.51 -18.18
N ARG A 224 -8.42 4.52 -17.16
CA ARG A 224 -9.87 4.53 -17.25
C ARG A 224 -10.42 5.40 -16.14
N GLU A 225 -10.23 6.70 -16.29
CA GLU A 225 -11.24 7.65 -15.85
C GLU A 225 -12.14 7.92 -17.04
N ARG A 226 -13.39 7.54 -16.92
CA ARG A 226 -14.50 8.13 -17.65
C ARG A 226 -15.25 9.03 -16.69
#